data_a660b2126ebef7699268006da3a1715d
#
_entry.id   a660b2126ebef7699268006da3a1715d
#
_cell.length_a   1.000
_cell.length_b   1.000
_cell.length_c   1.000
_cell.angle_alpha   90.00
_cell.angle_beta   90.00
_cell.angle_gamma   90.00
#
_symmetry.space_group_name_H-M   'P 1'
#
loop_
_entity.id
_entity.type
_entity.pdbx_description
1 polymer ?
#
loop_
_entity_poly.entity_id
_entity_poly.type
_entity_poly.pdbx_seq_one_letter_code
_entity_poly.pdbx_strand_id
1 'polypeptide(L)'
;RSILFPGFYGRSSVNFETIKYQIGVNVEQLHKLLCRQVMAGLCFNEDCHCPNAADTRRCMQDEADKIAGRVIAKFPALRKILSTDIQAAFDGDPAAANVGEVISCYPAIKAVINYRLAHELVLENVPLIPRMITEMAHSETGIDIHPAATIGTHFTIDHGTGVVIGATCIIGNHVKLYQGVTLGAKSFPLDKDGKPIKGIARHPILKDDVVVYANATILGRITIGKGCIIGANVWVTRDMRPRTKKYKQNKTDILDIDFEYGGGI
;
A
#
# COMPACT_ATOMS: atom_id res chain seq x y z
N ARG A 1 -0.49 -4.75 13.92
CA ARG A 1 -1.85 -5.22 13.55
C ARG A 1 -2.73 -5.33 14.80
N SER A 2 -2.30 -5.98 15.88
CA SER A 2 -3.07 -6.15 17.13
C SER A 2 -3.50 -4.84 17.81
N ILE A 3 -2.83 -3.71 17.56
CA ILE A 3 -3.22 -2.39 18.05
C ILE A 3 -4.30 -1.79 17.15
N LEU A 4 -4.18 -1.94 15.83
CA LEU A 4 -5.13 -1.40 14.85
C LEU A 4 -6.46 -2.17 14.86
N PHE A 5 -6.40 -3.49 14.96
CA PHE A 5 -7.55 -4.39 14.98
C PHE A 5 -7.43 -5.38 16.15
N PRO A 6 -7.65 -4.91 17.37
CA PRO A 6 -7.57 -5.76 18.56
C PRO A 6 -8.67 -6.82 18.50
N GLY A 7 -8.32 -8.06 18.89
CA GLY A 7 -9.20 -9.22 18.81
C GLY A 7 -9.15 -9.98 17.49
N PHE A 8 -8.67 -9.37 16.40
CA PHE A 8 -8.45 -10.06 15.11
C PHE A 8 -7.01 -10.58 14.95
N TYR A 9 -6.05 -9.88 15.57
CA TYR A 9 -4.65 -10.25 15.54
C TYR A 9 -4.10 -10.39 16.95
N GLY A 10 -3.29 -11.43 17.20
CA GLY A 10 -2.69 -11.70 18.49
C GLY A 10 -3.46 -12.72 19.32
N ARG A 11 -3.26 -12.72 20.64
CA ARG A 11 -3.93 -13.66 21.54
C ARG A 11 -5.40 -13.28 21.77
N SER A 12 -6.30 -14.24 21.71
CA SER A 12 -7.76 -14.07 21.73
C SER A 12 -8.38 -13.80 23.12
N SER A 13 -7.58 -13.57 24.16
CA SER A 13 -8.09 -13.36 25.53
C SER A 13 -8.51 -11.92 25.84
N VAL A 14 -8.66 -11.08 24.81
CA VAL A 14 -9.02 -9.67 24.97
C VAL A 14 -10.54 -9.53 24.96
N ASN A 15 -11.11 -9.01 26.06
CA ASN A 15 -12.54 -8.65 26.16
C ASN A 15 -12.72 -7.13 26.24
N PHE A 16 -13.97 -6.67 26.26
CA PHE A 16 -14.30 -5.25 26.27
C PHE A 16 -13.69 -4.49 27.46
N GLU A 17 -13.54 -5.12 28.61
CA GLU A 17 -12.99 -4.49 29.82
C GLU A 17 -11.45 -4.38 29.77
N THR A 18 -10.79 -5.38 29.21
CA THR A 18 -9.33 -5.50 29.21
C THR A 18 -8.64 -4.91 27.98
N ILE A 19 -9.39 -4.67 26.89
CA ILE A 19 -8.86 -4.22 25.59
C ILE A 19 -8.02 -2.93 25.70
N LYS A 20 -8.48 -1.96 26.50
CA LYS A 20 -7.78 -0.68 26.69
C LYS A 20 -6.40 -0.86 27.34
N TYR A 21 -6.30 -1.75 28.30
CA TYR A 21 -5.02 -2.05 28.99
C TYR A 21 -4.07 -2.80 28.06
N GLN A 22 -4.59 -3.77 27.31
CA GLN A 22 -3.79 -4.52 26.35
C GLN A 22 -3.26 -3.63 25.21
N ILE A 23 -4.09 -2.70 24.72
CA ILE A 23 -3.64 -1.70 23.74
C ILE A 23 -2.51 -0.85 24.32
N GLY A 24 -2.64 -0.38 25.56
CA GLY A 24 -1.59 0.40 26.22
C GLY A 24 -0.26 -0.33 26.29
N VAL A 25 -0.27 -1.59 26.75
CA VAL A 25 0.93 -2.45 26.81
C VAL A 25 1.53 -2.65 25.40
N ASN A 26 0.68 -2.94 24.41
CA ASN A 26 1.13 -3.15 23.03
C ASN A 26 1.72 -1.86 22.42
N VAL A 27 1.17 -0.69 22.73
CA VAL A 27 1.68 0.61 22.27
C VAL A 27 3.06 0.89 22.88
N GLU A 28 3.24 0.64 24.19
CA GLU A 28 4.54 0.81 24.85
C GLU A 28 5.61 -0.10 24.25
N GLN A 29 5.27 -1.37 24.04
CA GLN A 29 6.17 -2.33 23.41
C GLN A 29 6.52 -1.94 21.97
N LEU A 30 5.51 -1.52 21.20
CA LEU A 30 5.71 -1.05 19.83
C LEU A 30 6.62 0.16 19.80
N HIS A 31 6.43 1.14 20.69
CA HIS A 31 7.26 2.33 20.75
C HIS A 31 8.74 1.96 20.94
N LYS A 32 9.04 1.10 21.92
CA LYS A 32 10.40 0.62 22.17
C LYS A 32 11.03 -0.12 20.98
N LEU A 33 10.23 -0.96 20.29
CA LEU A 33 10.68 -1.69 19.12
C LEU A 33 10.88 -0.76 17.92
N LEU A 34 9.91 0.11 17.66
CA LEU A 34 9.95 1.04 16.53
C LEU A 34 11.11 2.02 16.66
N CYS A 35 11.32 2.59 17.85
CA CYS A 35 12.45 3.47 18.12
C CYS A 35 13.79 2.79 17.78
N ARG A 36 13.98 1.52 18.20
CA ARG A 36 15.20 0.77 17.87
C ARG A 36 15.37 0.53 16.37
N GLN A 37 14.28 0.20 15.66
CA GLN A 37 14.34 -0.04 14.22
C GLN A 37 14.56 1.26 13.43
N VAL A 38 13.89 2.35 13.82
CA VAL A 38 14.09 3.67 13.21
C VAL A 38 15.53 4.12 13.43
N MET A 39 16.08 3.98 14.64
CA MET A 39 17.47 4.29 14.92
C MET A 39 18.43 3.48 14.03
N ALA A 40 18.18 2.16 13.88
CA ALA A 40 19.00 1.33 13.01
C ALA A 40 18.92 1.79 11.54
N GLY A 41 17.73 2.20 11.07
CA GLY A 41 17.54 2.77 9.74
C GLY A 41 18.29 4.08 9.54
N LEU A 42 18.23 4.99 10.53
CA LEU A 42 18.97 6.27 10.50
C LEU A 42 20.49 6.05 10.46
N CYS A 43 21.00 5.07 11.21
CA CYS A 43 22.41 4.72 11.22
C CYS A 43 22.89 4.05 9.91
N PHE A 44 21.97 3.55 9.07
CA PHE A 44 22.33 2.93 7.79
C PHE A 44 22.77 3.96 6.74
N ASN A 45 22.27 5.18 6.80
CA ASN A 45 22.73 6.27 5.96
C ASN A 45 24.00 6.86 6.58
N GLU A 46 25.15 6.74 5.90
CA GLU A 46 26.47 7.23 6.32
C GLU A 46 26.56 8.77 6.51
N ASP A 47 25.49 9.51 6.24
CA ASP A 47 25.42 10.99 6.30
C ASP A 47 25.30 11.55 7.74
N CYS A 48 25.58 10.77 8.76
CA CYS A 48 25.61 11.26 10.13
C CYS A 48 26.90 12.02 10.45
N HIS A 49 26.85 13.32 10.18
CA HIS A 49 27.94 14.27 10.40
C HIS A 49 27.96 14.85 11.81
N CYS A 50 27.91 14.02 12.85
CA CYS A 50 28.20 14.52 14.18
C CYS A 50 29.68 14.35 14.50
N PRO A 51 30.33 15.36 15.07
CA PRO A 51 31.79 15.36 15.29
C PRO A 51 32.28 14.39 16.36
N ASN A 52 31.37 13.79 17.13
CA ASN A 52 31.71 12.84 18.20
C ASN A 52 30.72 11.66 18.17
N ALA A 53 31.21 10.42 18.13
CA ALA A 53 30.40 9.21 18.00
C ALA A 53 29.37 9.02 19.15
N ALA A 54 29.66 9.48 20.36
CA ALA A 54 28.75 9.39 21.49
C ALA A 54 27.58 10.39 21.35
N ASP A 55 27.86 11.62 20.92
CA ASP A 55 26.84 12.66 20.67
C ASP A 55 25.98 12.31 19.49
N THR A 56 26.57 11.73 18.44
CA THR A 56 25.83 11.19 17.26
C THR A 56 24.80 10.17 17.68
N ARG A 57 25.21 9.20 18.48
CA ARG A 57 24.31 8.12 18.91
C ARG A 57 23.15 8.63 19.77
N ARG A 58 23.41 9.62 20.64
CA ARG A 58 22.39 10.25 21.49
C ARG A 58 21.39 11.05 20.62
N CYS A 59 21.89 11.85 19.70
CA CYS A 59 21.06 12.64 18.78
C CYS A 59 20.14 11.73 17.92
N MET A 60 20.69 10.64 17.39
CA MET A 60 19.89 9.65 16.62
C MET A 60 18.85 8.95 17.47
N GLN A 61 19.18 8.64 18.73
CA GLN A 61 18.24 8.02 19.67
C GLN A 61 17.07 8.98 19.95
N ASP A 62 17.34 10.25 20.20
CA ASP A 62 16.33 11.28 20.46
C ASP A 62 15.44 11.52 19.23
N GLU A 63 16.01 11.51 18.02
CA GLU A 63 15.23 11.65 16.79
C GLU A 63 14.40 10.40 16.50
N ALA A 64 14.95 9.20 16.70
CA ALA A 64 14.22 7.95 16.54
C ALA A 64 13.04 7.86 17.52
N ASP A 65 13.21 8.33 18.75
CA ASP A 65 12.14 8.40 19.76
C ASP A 65 11.00 9.33 19.32
N LYS A 66 11.34 10.52 18.82
CA LYS A 66 10.37 11.49 18.28
C LYS A 66 9.61 10.92 17.07
N ILE A 67 10.33 10.30 16.12
CA ILE A 67 9.73 9.67 14.94
C ILE A 67 8.77 8.56 15.37
N ALA A 68 9.21 7.67 16.26
CA ALA A 68 8.35 6.59 16.77
C ALA A 68 7.08 7.13 17.42
N GLY A 69 7.20 8.18 18.22
CA GLY A 69 6.06 8.88 18.85
C GLY A 69 5.10 9.48 17.80
N ARG A 70 5.62 10.19 16.79
CA ARG A 70 4.79 10.77 15.71
C ARG A 70 4.07 9.71 14.90
N VAL A 71 4.74 8.61 14.53
CA VAL A 71 4.12 7.51 13.77
C VAL A 71 3.03 6.81 14.60
N ILE A 72 3.26 6.56 15.88
CA ILE A 72 2.26 5.95 16.76
C ILE A 72 1.05 6.88 16.95
N ALA A 73 1.27 8.19 17.07
CA ALA A 73 0.19 9.18 17.17
C ALA A 73 -0.74 9.18 15.93
N LYS A 74 -0.26 8.69 14.77
CA LYS A 74 -1.06 8.51 13.55
C LYS A 74 -1.99 7.28 13.57
N PHE A 75 -1.82 6.35 14.50
CA PHE A 75 -2.57 5.08 14.52
C PHE A 75 -4.10 5.24 14.53
N PRO A 76 -4.70 6.21 15.25
CA PRO A 76 -6.15 6.42 15.15
C PRO A 76 -6.60 6.81 13.73
N ALA A 77 -5.84 7.68 13.04
CA ALA A 77 -6.13 8.08 11.66
C ALA A 77 -5.91 6.90 10.69
N LEU A 78 -4.82 6.16 10.85
CA LEU A 78 -4.54 4.95 10.06
C LEU A 78 -5.64 3.90 10.21
N ARG A 79 -6.11 3.66 11.44
CA ARG A 79 -7.24 2.75 11.69
C ARG A 79 -8.51 3.20 10.96
N LYS A 80 -8.80 4.51 10.96
CA LYS A 80 -9.95 5.07 10.24
C LYS A 80 -9.84 4.81 8.73
N ILE A 81 -8.69 5.06 8.12
CA ILE A 81 -8.46 4.81 6.70
C ILE A 81 -8.55 3.31 6.41
N LEU A 82 -7.89 2.46 7.18
CA LEU A 82 -7.94 1.01 7.03
C LEU A 82 -9.36 0.45 7.17
N SER A 83 -10.19 1.03 8.03
CA SER A 83 -11.59 0.65 8.13
C SER A 83 -12.36 0.91 6.84
N THR A 84 -12.03 1.99 6.11
CA THR A 84 -12.64 2.25 4.79
C THR A 84 -12.16 1.26 3.73
N ASP A 85 -10.89 0.83 3.78
CA ASP A 85 -10.33 -0.17 2.86
C ASP A 85 -10.97 -1.55 3.09
N ILE A 86 -11.15 -1.93 4.36
CA ILE A 86 -11.82 -3.16 4.75
C ILE A 86 -13.29 -3.15 4.31
N GLN A 87 -13.99 -2.03 4.53
CA GLN A 87 -15.38 -1.88 4.09
C GLN A 87 -15.50 -1.99 2.57
N ALA A 88 -14.59 -1.35 1.82
CA ALA A 88 -14.57 -1.46 0.35
C ALA A 88 -14.29 -2.89 -0.13
N ALA A 89 -13.46 -3.65 0.59
CA ALA A 89 -13.21 -5.05 0.29
C ALA A 89 -14.46 -5.91 0.57
N PHE A 90 -15.14 -5.69 1.69
CA PHE A 90 -16.37 -6.38 2.05
C PHE A 90 -17.51 -6.08 1.07
N ASP A 91 -17.73 -4.82 0.74
CA ASP A 91 -18.79 -4.38 -0.18
C ASP A 91 -18.52 -4.83 -1.62
N GLY A 92 -17.26 -4.98 -1.98
CA GLY A 92 -16.82 -5.33 -3.34
C GLY A 92 -16.69 -6.83 -3.61
N ASP A 93 -16.86 -7.70 -2.61
CA ASP A 93 -16.73 -9.16 -2.74
C ASP A 93 -18.02 -9.87 -2.28
N PRO A 94 -18.80 -10.40 -3.21
CA PRO A 94 -20.04 -11.13 -2.88
C PRO A 94 -19.79 -12.43 -2.10
N ALA A 95 -18.56 -12.95 -2.06
CA ALA A 95 -18.20 -14.15 -1.31
C ALA A 95 -17.86 -13.87 0.17
N ALA A 96 -17.65 -12.60 0.54
CA ALA A 96 -17.30 -12.23 1.91
C ALA A 96 -18.51 -12.41 2.85
N ALA A 97 -18.41 -13.32 3.81
CA ALA A 97 -19.50 -13.58 4.74
C ALA A 97 -19.69 -12.45 5.79
N ASN A 98 -18.59 -11.83 6.21
CA ASN A 98 -18.60 -10.72 7.17
C ASN A 98 -17.25 -9.97 7.17
N VAL A 99 -17.25 -8.78 7.78
CA VAL A 99 -16.05 -7.92 7.90
C VAL A 99 -14.91 -8.61 8.68
N GLY A 100 -15.22 -9.46 9.64
CA GLY A 100 -14.23 -10.21 10.43
C GLY A 100 -13.42 -11.18 9.57
N GLU A 101 -14.07 -11.85 8.60
CA GLU A 101 -13.42 -12.70 7.62
C GLU A 101 -12.44 -11.89 6.74
N VAL A 102 -12.88 -10.75 6.24
CA VAL A 102 -12.03 -9.84 5.44
C VAL A 102 -10.76 -9.45 6.22
N ILE A 103 -10.90 -9.04 7.49
CA ILE A 103 -9.76 -8.65 8.33
C ILE A 103 -8.81 -9.83 8.56
N SER A 104 -9.34 -11.02 8.82
CA SER A 104 -8.56 -12.17 9.29
C SER A 104 -7.93 -12.98 8.15
N CYS A 105 -8.61 -13.08 7.00
CA CYS A 105 -8.30 -14.05 5.95
C CYS A 105 -7.73 -13.40 4.68
N TYR A 106 -8.10 -12.15 4.35
CA TYR A 106 -7.71 -11.56 3.07
C TYR A 106 -6.25 -11.11 3.05
N PRO A 107 -5.40 -11.67 2.16
CA PRO A 107 -3.99 -11.30 2.08
C PRO A 107 -3.79 -9.84 1.70
N ALA A 108 -4.70 -9.28 0.89
CA ALA A 108 -4.67 -7.88 0.50
C ALA A 108 -4.75 -6.93 1.70
N ILE A 109 -5.58 -7.23 2.70
CA ILE A 109 -5.68 -6.41 3.92
C ILE A 109 -4.35 -6.40 4.67
N LYS A 110 -3.66 -7.55 4.72
CA LYS A 110 -2.32 -7.63 5.32
C LYS A 110 -1.30 -6.76 4.58
N ALA A 111 -1.31 -6.80 3.25
CA ALA A 111 -0.44 -5.98 2.43
C ALA A 111 -0.72 -4.48 2.60
N VAL A 112 -1.99 -4.08 2.59
CA VAL A 112 -2.42 -2.68 2.74
C VAL A 112 -2.09 -2.14 4.13
N ILE A 113 -2.28 -2.91 5.21
CA ILE A 113 -1.89 -2.50 6.57
C ILE A 113 -0.38 -2.21 6.63
N ASN A 114 0.44 -3.12 6.10
CA ASN A 114 1.90 -2.95 6.09
C ASN A 114 2.32 -1.75 5.23
N TYR A 115 1.70 -1.58 4.05
CA TYR A 115 1.95 -0.43 3.18
C TYR A 115 1.62 0.89 3.90
N ARG A 116 0.43 1.05 4.49
CA ARG A 116 0.04 2.31 5.13
C ARG A 116 0.96 2.67 6.30
N LEU A 117 1.37 1.67 7.10
CA LEU A 117 2.35 1.89 8.16
C LEU A 117 3.73 2.28 7.60
N ALA A 118 4.21 1.58 6.57
CA ALA A 118 5.48 1.88 5.93
C ALA A 118 5.47 3.26 5.25
N HIS A 119 4.34 3.67 4.70
CA HIS A 119 4.17 4.99 4.10
C HIS A 119 4.35 6.12 5.11
N GLU A 120 3.81 6.00 6.34
CA GLU A 120 4.05 6.99 7.41
C GLU A 120 5.54 7.10 7.76
N LEU A 121 6.28 6.00 7.75
CA LEU A 121 7.73 6.02 7.96
C LEU A 121 8.49 6.66 6.78
N VAL A 122 8.00 6.52 5.54
CA VAL A 122 8.55 7.26 4.38
C VAL A 122 8.35 8.76 4.56
N LEU A 123 7.17 9.19 5.03
CA LEU A 123 6.88 10.61 5.28
C LEU A 123 7.76 11.20 6.39
N GLU A 124 8.24 10.38 7.32
CA GLU A 124 9.22 10.75 8.34
C GLU A 124 10.68 10.59 7.85
N ASN A 125 10.90 10.32 6.56
CA ASN A 125 12.22 10.13 5.93
C ASN A 125 13.06 9.00 6.58
N VAL A 126 12.42 7.97 7.14
CA VAL A 126 13.13 6.81 7.70
C VAL A 126 13.71 5.97 6.56
N PRO A 127 15.03 5.75 6.51
CA PRO A 127 15.65 4.94 5.47
C PRO A 127 15.38 3.45 5.68
N LEU A 128 15.39 2.67 4.61
CA LEU A 128 15.41 1.21 4.57
C LEU A 128 14.18 0.53 5.22
N ILE A 129 13.84 0.85 6.47
CA ILE A 129 12.79 0.18 7.27
C ILE A 129 11.43 0.15 6.55
N PRO A 130 10.94 1.25 5.91
CA PRO A 130 9.69 1.21 5.17
C PRO A 130 9.69 0.14 4.06
N ARG A 131 10.80 0.03 3.32
CA ARG A 131 10.93 -0.96 2.25
C ARG A 131 10.95 -2.38 2.83
N MET A 132 11.67 -2.62 3.92
CA MET A 132 11.68 -3.93 4.58
C MET A 132 10.28 -4.37 5.02
N ILE A 133 9.45 -3.45 5.54
CA ILE A 133 8.07 -3.75 5.95
C ILE A 133 7.23 -4.17 4.75
N THR A 134 7.34 -3.47 3.62
CA THR A 134 6.56 -3.83 2.41
C THR A 134 7.08 -5.09 1.73
N GLU A 135 8.40 -5.36 1.73
CA GLU A 135 8.95 -6.62 1.22
C GLU A 135 8.53 -7.84 2.07
N MET A 136 8.42 -7.69 3.39
CA MET A 136 7.86 -8.76 4.23
C MET A 136 6.41 -9.06 3.82
N ALA A 137 5.59 -8.04 3.57
CA ALA A 137 4.23 -8.23 3.10
C ALA A 137 4.19 -8.85 1.70
N HIS A 138 5.05 -8.40 0.79
CA HIS A 138 5.20 -8.97 -0.55
C HIS A 138 5.53 -10.47 -0.49
N SER A 139 6.51 -10.87 0.32
CA SER A 139 6.89 -12.28 0.51
C SER A 139 5.75 -13.14 1.04
N GLU A 140 4.88 -12.59 1.90
CA GLU A 140 3.78 -13.33 2.52
C GLU A 140 2.51 -13.37 1.65
N THR A 141 2.29 -12.38 0.78
CA THR A 141 1.01 -12.18 0.07
C THR A 141 1.11 -12.22 -1.45
N GLY A 142 2.32 -12.10 -1.99
CA GLY A 142 2.54 -11.90 -3.43
C GLY A 142 2.11 -10.53 -3.94
N ILE A 143 1.87 -9.55 -3.05
CA ILE A 143 1.43 -8.19 -3.38
C ILE A 143 2.57 -7.22 -3.10
N ASP A 144 3.16 -6.63 -4.14
CA ASP A 144 4.23 -5.64 -4.04
C ASP A 144 3.68 -4.21 -4.10
N ILE A 145 3.61 -3.53 -2.96
CA ILE A 145 3.25 -2.11 -2.87
C ILE A 145 4.47 -1.33 -2.40
N HIS A 146 5.02 -0.47 -3.25
CA HIS A 146 6.14 0.36 -2.83
C HIS A 146 5.69 1.38 -1.77
N PRO A 147 6.41 1.54 -0.64
CA PRO A 147 5.95 2.37 0.48
C PRO A 147 5.85 3.87 0.15
N ALA A 148 6.53 4.35 -0.90
CA ALA A 148 6.42 5.74 -1.36
C ALA A 148 5.23 6.02 -2.29
N ALA A 149 4.47 5.00 -2.71
CA ALA A 149 3.22 5.21 -3.45
C ALA A 149 2.22 6.01 -2.59
N THR A 150 1.39 6.83 -3.23
CA THR A 150 0.32 7.56 -2.55
C THR A 150 -1.02 6.91 -2.88
N ILE A 151 -1.76 6.43 -1.87
CA ILE A 151 -3.03 5.72 -2.05
C ILE A 151 -4.11 6.35 -1.18
N GLY A 152 -5.23 6.70 -1.80
CA GLY A 152 -6.40 7.28 -1.14
C GLY A 152 -7.15 6.30 -0.24
N THR A 153 -8.41 6.61 0.09
CA THR A 153 -9.29 5.81 0.96
C THR A 153 -10.14 4.84 0.14
N HIS A 154 -10.77 3.85 0.81
CA HIS A 154 -11.61 2.83 0.16
C HIS A 154 -10.86 2.08 -0.95
N PHE A 155 -9.57 1.89 -0.76
CA PHE A 155 -8.73 1.15 -1.69
C PHE A 155 -8.84 -0.34 -1.43
N THR A 156 -9.07 -1.13 -2.48
CA THR A 156 -9.14 -2.58 -2.33
C THR A 156 -8.37 -3.30 -3.43
N ILE A 157 -7.80 -4.44 -3.07
CA ILE A 157 -7.18 -5.41 -3.97
C ILE A 157 -7.93 -6.72 -3.78
N ASP A 158 -8.44 -7.27 -4.86
CA ASP A 158 -9.14 -8.54 -4.86
C ASP A 158 -8.19 -9.66 -5.30
N HIS A 159 -8.16 -10.78 -4.57
CA HIS A 159 -7.17 -11.86 -4.63
C HIS A 159 -5.74 -11.36 -4.42
N GLY A 160 -5.20 -10.59 -5.33
CA GLY A 160 -4.02 -9.74 -5.18
C GLY A 160 -2.70 -10.34 -5.62
N THR A 161 -2.55 -11.66 -5.73
CA THR A 161 -1.28 -12.29 -6.12
C THR A 161 -0.74 -11.66 -7.41
N GLY A 162 0.51 -11.21 -7.40
CA GLY A 162 1.17 -10.60 -8.55
C GLY A 162 0.83 -9.13 -8.80
N VAL A 163 0.10 -8.46 -7.91
CA VAL A 163 -0.10 -7.01 -7.99
C VAL A 163 1.22 -6.29 -7.71
N VAL A 164 1.56 -5.32 -8.57
CA VAL A 164 2.75 -4.45 -8.41
C VAL A 164 2.34 -2.99 -8.49
N ILE A 165 2.63 -2.22 -7.45
CA ILE A 165 2.38 -0.78 -7.36
C ILE A 165 3.71 -0.03 -7.16
N GLY A 166 4.16 0.67 -8.20
CA GLY A 166 5.45 1.36 -8.21
C GLY A 166 5.51 2.63 -7.36
N ALA A 167 6.73 3.04 -7.02
CA ALA A 167 7.06 4.07 -6.03
C ALA A 167 6.36 5.43 -6.22
N THR A 168 6.15 5.87 -7.46
CA THR A 168 5.57 7.19 -7.74
C THR A 168 4.12 7.09 -8.23
N CYS A 169 3.44 5.96 -7.99
CA CYS A 169 2.01 5.84 -8.23
C CYS A 169 1.24 6.83 -7.35
N ILE A 170 0.20 7.42 -7.94
CA ILE A 170 -0.81 8.20 -7.21
C ILE A 170 -2.16 7.54 -7.50
N ILE A 171 -2.80 7.01 -6.47
CA ILE A 171 -4.06 6.29 -6.55
C ILE A 171 -5.10 7.05 -5.75
N GLY A 172 -6.22 7.40 -6.37
CA GLY A 172 -7.33 8.12 -5.76
C GLY A 172 -8.15 7.25 -4.79
N ASN A 173 -9.36 7.72 -4.50
CA ASN A 173 -10.29 7.02 -3.62
C ASN A 173 -11.14 6.00 -4.39
N HIS A 174 -11.65 4.98 -3.70
CA HIS A 174 -12.53 3.95 -4.28
C HIS A 174 -11.93 3.24 -5.51
N VAL A 175 -10.62 2.99 -5.49
CA VAL A 175 -9.95 2.26 -6.57
C VAL A 175 -9.90 0.78 -6.23
N LYS A 176 -10.34 -0.06 -7.19
CA LYS A 176 -10.30 -1.53 -7.07
C LYS A 176 -9.30 -2.10 -8.07
N LEU A 177 -8.37 -2.91 -7.59
CA LEU A 177 -7.42 -3.68 -8.40
C LEU A 177 -7.67 -5.17 -8.22
N TYR A 178 -7.49 -5.93 -9.27
CA TYR A 178 -7.52 -7.39 -9.23
C TYR A 178 -6.10 -7.98 -9.32
N GLN A 179 -5.98 -9.29 -9.13
CA GLN A 179 -4.71 -10.01 -9.18
C GLN A 179 -3.93 -9.73 -10.47
N GLY A 180 -2.59 -9.76 -10.37
CA GLY A 180 -1.68 -9.59 -11.49
C GLY A 180 -1.62 -8.18 -12.10
N VAL A 181 -2.32 -7.20 -11.54
CA VAL A 181 -2.29 -5.82 -12.04
C VAL A 181 -0.92 -5.21 -11.80
N THR A 182 -0.33 -4.62 -12.84
CA THR A 182 0.94 -3.90 -12.76
C THR A 182 0.76 -2.41 -13.02
N LEU A 183 1.11 -1.58 -12.02
CA LEU A 183 1.22 -0.14 -12.14
C LEU A 183 2.72 0.23 -12.17
N GLY A 184 3.31 0.18 -13.37
CA GLY A 184 4.75 0.21 -13.58
C GLY A 184 5.27 1.42 -14.34
N ALA A 185 6.61 1.49 -14.47
CA ALA A 185 7.27 2.42 -15.37
C ALA A 185 7.30 1.86 -16.80
N LYS A 186 7.14 2.72 -17.81
CA LYS A 186 7.28 2.33 -19.22
C LYS A 186 8.74 2.31 -19.66
N SER A 187 9.50 3.30 -19.21
CA SER A 187 10.92 3.48 -19.50
C SER A 187 11.54 4.39 -18.43
N PHE A 188 12.85 4.44 -18.37
CA PHE A 188 13.57 5.39 -17.53
C PHE A 188 14.56 6.18 -18.37
N PRO A 189 14.66 7.50 -18.18
CA PRO A 189 15.74 8.28 -18.78
C PRO A 189 17.07 7.82 -18.19
N LEU A 190 18.10 7.82 -19.05
CA LEU A 190 19.46 7.46 -18.67
C LEU A 190 20.29 8.73 -18.52
N ASP A 191 21.26 8.69 -17.62
CA ASP A 191 22.29 9.73 -17.49
C ASP A 191 23.38 9.59 -18.57
N LYS A 192 24.43 10.42 -18.49
CA LYS A 192 25.54 10.43 -19.43
C LYS A 192 26.33 9.11 -19.45
N ASP A 193 26.25 8.35 -18.35
CA ASP A 193 26.95 7.07 -18.15
C ASP A 193 26.05 5.86 -18.50
N GLY A 194 24.85 6.10 -19.04
CA GLY A 194 23.89 5.04 -19.37
C GLY A 194 23.16 4.44 -18.17
N LYS A 195 23.20 5.08 -16.99
CA LYS A 195 22.53 4.62 -15.78
C LYS A 195 21.16 5.25 -15.63
N PRO A 196 20.14 4.52 -15.09
CA PRO A 196 18.82 5.08 -14.85
C PRO A 196 18.86 6.27 -13.88
N ILE A 197 18.28 7.41 -14.29
CA ILE A 197 18.12 8.58 -13.41
C ILE A 197 17.09 8.23 -12.34
N LYS A 198 17.51 8.33 -11.07
CA LYS A 198 16.68 8.00 -9.91
C LYS A 198 15.78 9.19 -9.49
N GLY A 199 14.73 8.91 -8.70
CA GLY A 199 13.89 9.94 -8.09
C GLY A 199 12.83 10.58 -9.01
N ILE A 200 12.78 10.21 -10.29
CA ILE A 200 11.82 10.77 -11.25
C ILE A 200 10.46 10.07 -11.15
N ALA A 201 9.39 10.86 -11.23
CA ALA A 201 8.03 10.34 -11.30
C ALA A 201 7.80 9.60 -12.64
N ARG A 202 7.56 8.27 -12.57
CA ARG A 202 7.49 7.39 -13.75
C ARG A 202 6.34 6.38 -13.74
N HIS A 203 5.53 6.36 -12.67
CA HIS A 203 4.43 5.41 -12.49
C HIS A 203 3.08 6.09 -12.69
N PRO A 204 2.00 5.35 -12.97
CA PRO A 204 0.70 5.91 -13.33
C PRO A 204 0.03 6.70 -12.21
N ILE A 205 -0.92 7.54 -12.63
CA ILE A 205 -1.90 8.24 -11.78
C ILE A 205 -3.27 7.65 -12.07
N LEU A 206 -3.90 7.02 -11.09
CA LEU A 206 -5.30 6.58 -11.15
C LEU A 206 -6.16 7.56 -10.35
N LYS A 207 -7.18 8.12 -11.00
CA LYS A 207 -8.15 8.99 -10.32
C LYS A 207 -9.17 8.14 -9.57
N ASP A 208 -10.12 8.80 -8.88
CA ASP A 208 -11.15 8.11 -8.09
C ASP A 208 -12.00 7.14 -8.93
N ASP A 209 -12.56 6.15 -8.27
CA ASP A 209 -13.54 5.20 -8.83
C ASP A 209 -13.01 4.38 -10.03
N VAL A 210 -11.68 4.18 -10.12
CA VAL A 210 -11.06 3.38 -11.18
C VAL A 210 -11.09 1.90 -10.80
N VAL A 211 -11.50 1.05 -11.76
CA VAL A 211 -11.46 -0.41 -11.63
C VAL A 211 -10.47 -0.99 -12.64
N VAL A 212 -9.53 -1.81 -12.17
CA VAL A 212 -8.52 -2.46 -13.01
C VAL A 212 -8.60 -3.97 -12.83
N TYR A 213 -9.06 -4.66 -13.86
CA TYR A 213 -9.24 -6.10 -13.83
C TYR A 213 -7.92 -6.87 -14.01
N ALA A 214 -8.02 -8.18 -13.78
CA ALA A 214 -6.91 -9.11 -13.67
C ALA A 214 -5.85 -8.98 -14.78
N ASN A 215 -4.57 -9.03 -14.39
CA ASN A 215 -3.41 -9.02 -15.28
C ASN A 215 -3.32 -7.79 -16.22
N ALA A 216 -4.09 -6.73 -15.96
CA ALA A 216 -3.92 -5.50 -16.73
C ALA A 216 -2.61 -4.81 -16.36
N THR A 217 -1.92 -4.26 -17.36
CA THR A 217 -0.62 -3.60 -17.20
C THR A 217 -0.72 -2.14 -17.61
N ILE A 218 -0.47 -1.22 -16.67
CA ILE A 218 -0.54 0.23 -16.88
C ILE A 218 0.87 0.78 -16.67
N LEU A 219 1.46 1.35 -17.74
CA LEU A 219 2.86 1.77 -17.70
C LEU A 219 3.07 3.22 -18.07
N GLY A 220 3.97 3.85 -17.31
CA GLY A 220 4.43 5.21 -17.54
C GLY A 220 3.71 6.24 -16.69
N ARG A 221 4.17 7.49 -16.76
CA ARG A 221 3.54 8.62 -16.04
C ARG A 221 2.29 9.10 -16.77
N ILE A 222 1.29 8.25 -16.85
CA ILE A 222 0.00 8.49 -17.50
C ILE A 222 -1.11 8.65 -16.47
N THR A 223 -2.19 9.30 -16.88
CA THR A 223 -3.37 9.52 -16.03
C THR A 223 -4.54 8.67 -16.52
N ILE A 224 -5.04 7.83 -15.62
CA ILE A 224 -6.31 7.12 -15.81
C ILE A 224 -7.41 7.96 -15.16
N GLY A 225 -8.32 8.46 -15.96
CA GLY A 225 -9.39 9.38 -15.52
C GLY A 225 -10.37 8.73 -14.56
N LYS A 226 -11.10 9.58 -13.81
CA LYS A 226 -12.11 9.14 -12.83
C LYS A 226 -13.14 8.19 -13.45
N GLY A 227 -13.46 7.10 -12.73
CA GLY A 227 -14.47 6.12 -13.13
C GLY A 227 -14.12 5.31 -14.38
N CYS A 228 -12.84 5.23 -14.74
CA CYS A 228 -12.39 4.35 -15.82
C CYS A 228 -12.44 2.89 -15.42
N ILE A 229 -12.75 2.02 -16.40
CA ILE A 229 -12.70 0.58 -16.24
C ILE A 229 -11.68 0.01 -17.24
N ILE A 230 -10.71 -0.75 -16.74
CA ILE A 230 -9.68 -1.41 -17.55
C ILE A 230 -9.89 -2.90 -17.43
N GLY A 231 -10.24 -3.54 -18.56
CA GLY A 231 -10.53 -4.97 -18.64
C GLY A 231 -9.28 -5.83 -18.40
N ALA A 232 -9.50 -7.12 -18.21
CA ALA A 232 -8.43 -8.08 -17.96
C ALA A 232 -7.45 -8.18 -19.14
N ASN A 233 -6.16 -8.40 -18.82
CA ASN A 233 -5.08 -8.56 -19.80
C ASN A 233 -4.89 -7.37 -20.75
N VAL A 234 -5.33 -6.17 -20.37
CA VAL A 234 -5.21 -4.95 -21.16
C VAL A 234 -3.90 -4.22 -20.86
N TRP A 235 -3.23 -3.77 -21.92
CA TRP A 235 -2.01 -2.96 -21.83
C TRP A 235 -2.32 -1.48 -22.07
N VAL A 236 -2.01 -0.60 -21.10
CA VAL A 236 -2.30 0.84 -21.16
C VAL A 236 -1.02 1.64 -21.02
N THR A 237 -0.73 2.47 -22.02
CA THR A 237 0.48 3.32 -22.05
C THR A 237 0.19 4.76 -22.45
N ARG A 238 -1.10 5.17 -22.44
CA ARG A 238 -1.55 6.52 -22.75
C ARG A 238 -2.68 6.92 -21.80
N ASP A 239 -2.86 8.20 -21.60
CA ASP A 239 -3.93 8.75 -20.79
C ASP A 239 -5.30 8.24 -21.22
N MET A 240 -6.19 8.05 -20.23
CA MET A 240 -7.59 7.71 -20.46
C MET A 240 -8.49 8.82 -19.93
N ARG A 241 -9.45 9.26 -20.74
CA ARG A 241 -10.47 10.23 -20.32
C ARG A 241 -11.37 9.63 -19.24
N PRO A 242 -11.97 10.44 -18.36
CA PRO A 242 -12.90 9.94 -17.35
C PRO A 242 -14.01 9.09 -17.94
N ARG A 243 -14.46 8.08 -17.17
CA ARG A 243 -15.54 7.14 -17.53
C ARG A 243 -15.32 6.35 -18.82
N THR A 244 -14.06 6.22 -19.25
CA THR A 244 -13.70 5.37 -20.40
C THR A 244 -13.57 3.92 -19.96
N LYS A 245 -14.16 3.02 -20.75
CA LYS A 245 -13.97 1.57 -20.60
C LYS A 245 -13.01 1.09 -21.69
N LYS A 246 -11.98 0.31 -21.32
CA LYS A 246 -10.99 -0.25 -22.25
C LYS A 246 -10.89 -1.76 -22.04
N TYR A 247 -11.23 -2.52 -23.08
CA TYR A 247 -11.17 -3.97 -23.11
C TYR A 247 -10.23 -4.46 -24.21
N LYS A 248 -9.76 -5.71 -24.10
CA LYS A 248 -9.02 -6.38 -25.18
C LYS A 248 -10.02 -6.72 -26.30
N GLN A 249 -9.82 -6.13 -27.47
CA GLN A 249 -10.57 -6.55 -28.67
C GLN A 249 -9.88 -7.79 -29.25
N ASN A 250 -10.49 -8.95 -29.16
CA ASN A 250 -10.12 -10.10 -30.00
C ASN A 250 -10.73 -9.86 -31.36
N LYS A 251 -9.90 -9.83 -32.40
CA LYS A 251 -10.37 -9.67 -33.79
C LYS A 251 -11.18 -10.89 -34.32
N THR A 252 -11.31 -11.97 -33.55
CA THR A 252 -11.83 -13.26 -33.97
C THR A 252 -13.14 -13.70 -33.31
N ASP A 253 -13.52 -13.10 -32.15
CA ASP A 253 -14.75 -13.47 -31.47
C ASP A 253 -15.51 -12.21 -31.04
N ILE A 254 -16.63 -11.93 -31.71
CA ILE A 254 -17.65 -11.02 -31.22
C ILE A 254 -18.38 -11.79 -30.11
N LEU A 255 -17.87 -11.73 -28.90
CA LEU A 255 -18.64 -12.03 -27.70
C LEU A 255 -19.19 -10.70 -27.23
N ASP A 256 -20.47 -10.46 -27.51
CA ASP A 256 -21.28 -9.47 -26.79
C ASP A 256 -21.32 -9.89 -25.32
N ILE A 257 -20.35 -9.41 -24.54
CA ILE A 257 -20.40 -9.54 -23.10
C ILE A 257 -21.03 -8.25 -22.58
N ASP A 258 -22.35 -8.27 -22.46
CA ASP A 258 -23.07 -7.30 -21.63
C ASP A 258 -22.66 -7.53 -20.18
N PHE A 259 -21.69 -6.75 -19.69
CA PHE A 259 -21.44 -6.62 -18.27
C PHE A 259 -22.48 -5.66 -17.66
N GLU A 260 -23.70 -6.12 -17.52
CA GLU A 260 -24.62 -5.55 -16.55
C GLU A 260 -24.23 -6.10 -15.17
N TYR A 261 -23.66 -5.21 -14.34
CA TYR A 261 -23.42 -5.37 -12.90
C TYR A 261 -22.75 -6.67 -12.43
N GLY A 262 -21.49 -6.56 -12.00
CA GLY A 262 -20.81 -7.56 -11.20
C GLY A 262 -20.13 -8.67 -11.99
N GLY A 263 -19.33 -8.33 -12.98
CA GLY A 263 -18.46 -9.27 -13.67
C GLY A 263 -17.48 -9.90 -12.67
N GLY A 264 -17.79 -11.11 -12.24
CA GLY A 264 -16.85 -11.99 -11.57
C GLY A 264 -15.68 -12.34 -12.47
N ILE A 265 -14.66 -12.90 -11.87
CA ILE A 265 -13.36 -13.33 -12.39
C ILE A 265 -13.43 -13.81 -13.82
#